data_0170b3716f9b29593f106292380a940b
#
_entry.id   0170b3716f9b29593f106292380a940b
#
_cell.length_a   1.000
_cell.length_b   1.000
_cell.length_c   1.000
_cell.angle_alpha   90.00
_cell.angle_beta   90.00
_cell.angle_gamma   90.00
#
_symmetry.space_group_name_H-M   'P 1'
#
loop_
_entity.id
_entity.type
_entity.pdbx_description
1 polymer ?
#
loop_
_entity_poly.entity_id
_entity_poly.type
_entity_poly.pdbx_seq_one_letter_code
_entity_poly.pdbx_strand_id
1 'polypeptide(L)'
;MSQYDLKKLKLLASGGEANIYEIDAHKVLRVIYKKESNNKNTEENVYPLLEKNRIHVPQIYEYLTINDQKAQLMERINGKSLLGEWIRHPFAEKKQMHEFAGMHAEILRIMGGKDIPSLQDTLHYFVTNRQVNLCKEVRDKIMLLFDRLPAGDNLCHGDFHPGNILVSGETKTIIDWSGVHTGNPISDVAHTYLLMTCVPKIPGQSKIQYFIMHKAGTKRANEYKKEMKERMQFGENEFEQWLMVMSLFRIYCGLPSEKEERIKYIIDRENIL
;
A
#
# COMPACT_ATOMS: atom_id res chain seq x y z
N MET A 1 -11.06 2.63 -33.16
CA MET A 1 -12.23 2.86 -32.25
C MET A 1 -11.98 2.07 -31.00
N SER A 2 -12.12 2.67 -29.83
CA SER A 2 -11.92 1.93 -28.58
C SER A 2 -13.02 0.85 -28.46
N GLN A 3 -12.64 -0.36 -28.10
CA GLN A 3 -13.53 -1.51 -27.94
C GLN A 3 -14.63 -1.24 -26.88
N TYR A 4 -14.41 -0.30 -25.96
CA TYR A 4 -15.32 0.05 -24.87
C TYR A 4 -15.67 1.55 -24.90
N ASP A 5 -16.98 1.87 -24.76
CA ASP A 5 -17.49 3.22 -24.56
C ASP A 5 -17.74 3.45 -23.05
N LEU A 6 -16.80 4.12 -22.37
CA LEU A 6 -16.87 4.33 -20.92
C LEU A 6 -18.13 5.04 -20.44
N LYS A 7 -18.79 5.84 -21.32
CA LYS A 7 -20.04 6.54 -20.98
C LYS A 7 -21.22 5.59 -20.82
N LYS A 8 -21.14 4.39 -21.42
CA LYS A 8 -22.20 3.37 -21.36
C LYS A 8 -21.95 2.33 -20.27
N LEU A 9 -20.76 2.31 -19.68
CA LEU A 9 -20.40 1.35 -18.64
C LEU A 9 -20.82 1.87 -17.26
N LYS A 10 -21.25 0.97 -16.41
CA LYS A 10 -21.57 1.28 -15.02
C LYS A 10 -20.28 1.42 -14.22
N LEU A 11 -20.06 2.58 -13.60
CA LEU A 11 -18.97 2.80 -12.67
C LEU A 11 -19.26 2.05 -11.36
N LEU A 12 -18.34 1.15 -10.96
CA LEU A 12 -18.43 0.39 -9.71
C LEU A 12 -17.67 1.07 -8.57
N ALA A 13 -16.47 1.62 -8.87
CA ALA A 13 -15.66 2.30 -7.90
C ALA A 13 -14.78 3.36 -8.58
N SER A 14 -14.46 4.42 -7.81
CA SER A 14 -13.51 5.46 -8.19
C SER A 14 -12.49 5.60 -7.08
N GLY A 15 -11.23 5.27 -7.36
CA GLY A 15 -10.10 5.37 -6.43
C GLY A 15 -9.24 6.62 -6.70
N GLY A 16 -8.09 6.72 -6.04
CA GLY A 16 -7.14 7.81 -6.24
C GLY A 16 -6.38 7.78 -7.57
N GLU A 17 -6.36 6.65 -8.26
CA GLU A 17 -5.53 6.43 -9.46
C GLU A 17 -6.30 5.85 -10.65
N ALA A 18 -7.41 5.15 -10.41
CA ALA A 18 -8.17 4.46 -11.43
C ALA A 18 -9.68 4.42 -11.14
N ASN A 19 -10.44 4.28 -12.21
CA ASN A 19 -11.88 3.98 -12.19
C ASN A 19 -12.11 2.51 -12.57
N ILE A 20 -13.03 1.86 -11.88
CA ILE A 20 -13.43 0.48 -12.13
C ILE A 20 -14.84 0.46 -12.72
N TYR A 21 -14.97 -0.06 -13.93
CA TYR A 21 -16.23 -0.19 -14.64
C TYR A 21 -16.67 -1.65 -14.73
N GLU A 22 -17.97 -1.90 -14.62
CA GLU A 22 -18.57 -3.21 -14.82
C GLU A 22 -18.61 -3.56 -16.31
N ILE A 23 -18.05 -4.71 -16.66
CA ILE A 23 -18.20 -5.30 -18.00
C ILE A 23 -19.28 -6.36 -17.96
N ASP A 24 -19.17 -7.31 -17.02
CA ASP A 24 -20.16 -8.36 -16.78
C ASP A 24 -20.08 -8.88 -15.33
N ALA A 25 -20.71 -10.03 -15.07
CA ALA A 25 -20.70 -10.65 -13.73
C ALA A 25 -19.31 -11.09 -13.26
N HIS A 26 -18.36 -11.30 -14.20
CA HIS A 26 -17.04 -11.88 -13.94
C HIS A 26 -15.87 -10.97 -14.32
N LYS A 27 -16.13 -9.86 -15.00
CA LYS A 27 -15.09 -8.97 -15.54
C LYS A 27 -15.36 -7.53 -15.20
N VAL A 28 -14.27 -6.82 -14.92
CA VAL A 28 -14.23 -5.37 -14.76
C VAL A 28 -13.16 -4.76 -15.67
N LEU A 29 -13.37 -3.50 -15.99
CA LEU A 29 -12.41 -2.69 -16.71
C LEU A 29 -11.84 -1.63 -15.74
N ARG A 30 -10.56 -1.75 -15.41
CA ARG A 30 -9.81 -0.75 -14.61
C ARG A 30 -9.18 0.24 -15.55
N VAL A 31 -9.58 1.50 -15.51
CA VAL A 31 -9.04 2.59 -16.35
C VAL A 31 -8.22 3.51 -15.47
N ILE A 32 -6.92 3.64 -15.75
CA ILE A 32 -5.95 4.38 -14.97
C ILE A 32 -5.89 5.80 -15.52
N TYR A 33 -6.28 6.80 -14.71
CA TYR A 33 -6.30 8.21 -15.12
C TYR A 33 -5.12 9.02 -14.56
N LYS A 34 -4.46 8.52 -13.52
CA LYS A 34 -3.23 9.15 -13.01
C LYS A 34 -2.08 8.76 -13.92
N LYS A 35 -1.43 9.76 -14.53
CA LYS A 35 -0.21 9.51 -15.27
C LYS A 35 0.86 9.04 -14.30
N GLU A 36 1.32 7.81 -14.49
CA GLU A 36 2.45 7.28 -13.74
C GLU A 36 3.66 8.21 -13.91
N SER A 37 4.18 8.70 -12.79
CA SER A 37 5.46 9.39 -12.80
C SER A 37 6.56 8.35 -13.00
N ASN A 38 7.10 8.25 -14.22
CA ASN A 38 8.32 7.53 -14.61
C ASN A 38 8.34 5.99 -14.53
N ASN A 39 7.31 5.28 -14.14
CA ASN A 39 7.38 3.81 -14.05
C ASN A 39 6.63 3.12 -15.20
N LYS A 40 7.43 2.56 -16.07
CA LYS A 40 7.03 1.66 -17.14
C LYS A 40 6.38 0.41 -16.52
N ASN A 41 5.05 0.22 -16.72
CA ASN A 41 4.40 -1.09 -16.61
C ASN A 41 4.72 -1.93 -15.35
N THR A 42 4.89 -1.28 -14.19
CA THR A 42 5.31 -1.98 -12.95
C THR A 42 4.35 -3.10 -12.57
N GLU A 43 3.04 -2.88 -12.68
CA GLU A 43 2.04 -3.90 -12.42
C GLU A 43 2.14 -5.07 -13.42
N GLU A 44 2.36 -4.78 -14.71
CA GLU A 44 2.55 -5.81 -15.74
C GLU A 44 3.74 -6.73 -15.42
N ASN A 45 4.81 -6.16 -14.87
CA ASN A 45 6.01 -6.90 -14.52
C ASN A 45 5.87 -7.73 -13.23
N VAL A 46 5.02 -7.31 -12.31
CA VAL A 46 4.85 -8.00 -11.02
C VAL A 46 3.88 -9.18 -11.08
N TYR A 47 2.82 -9.10 -11.89
CA TYR A 47 1.79 -10.15 -11.92
C TYR A 47 2.32 -11.56 -12.21
N PRO A 48 3.23 -11.79 -13.19
CA PRO A 48 3.82 -13.10 -13.42
C PRO A 48 4.61 -13.64 -12.21
N LEU A 49 5.23 -12.72 -11.44
CA LEU A 49 5.97 -13.09 -10.24
C LEU A 49 5.02 -13.51 -9.10
N LEU A 50 3.89 -12.81 -8.95
CA LEU A 50 2.85 -13.13 -7.97
C LEU A 50 2.20 -14.47 -8.25
N GLU A 51 1.83 -14.73 -9.50
CA GLU A 51 1.26 -16.01 -9.94
C GLU A 51 2.22 -17.18 -9.70
N LYS A 52 3.50 -17.03 -10.07
CA LYS A 52 4.55 -18.03 -9.83
C LYS A 52 4.67 -18.39 -8.34
N ASN A 53 4.49 -17.40 -7.46
CA ASN A 53 4.58 -17.59 -6.02
C ASN A 53 3.21 -17.87 -5.35
N ARG A 54 2.17 -18.11 -6.16
CA ARG A 54 0.80 -18.45 -5.71
C ARG A 54 0.16 -17.39 -4.81
N ILE A 55 0.52 -16.12 -5.01
CA ILE A 55 -0.18 -15.00 -4.39
C ILE A 55 -1.50 -14.80 -5.13
N HIS A 56 -2.62 -14.83 -4.42
CA HIS A 56 -3.93 -14.62 -5.00
C HIS A 56 -4.13 -13.15 -5.38
N VAL A 57 -4.17 -12.90 -6.69
CA VAL A 57 -4.44 -11.61 -7.31
C VAL A 57 -5.54 -11.76 -8.36
N PRO A 58 -6.26 -10.69 -8.75
CA PRO A 58 -7.21 -10.79 -9.85
C PRO A 58 -6.51 -11.19 -11.14
N GLN A 59 -7.09 -12.11 -11.90
CA GLN A 59 -6.56 -12.45 -13.22
C GLN A 59 -6.67 -11.25 -14.16
N ILE A 60 -5.59 -10.92 -14.87
CA ILE A 60 -5.61 -9.90 -15.93
C ILE A 60 -5.79 -10.63 -17.26
N TYR A 61 -6.88 -10.32 -17.97
CA TYR A 61 -7.19 -10.91 -19.27
C TYR A 61 -6.54 -10.17 -20.41
N GLU A 62 -6.48 -8.82 -20.31
CA GLU A 62 -5.97 -7.98 -21.40
C GLU A 62 -5.51 -6.61 -20.88
N TYR A 63 -4.40 -6.11 -21.44
CA TYR A 63 -3.95 -4.73 -21.28
C TYR A 63 -4.40 -3.90 -22.48
N LEU A 64 -5.03 -2.77 -22.23
CA LEU A 64 -5.72 -1.96 -23.23
C LEU A 64 -5.30 -0.48 -23.11
N THR A 65 -5.56 0.26 -24.19
CA THR A 65 -5.53 1.73 -24.16
C THR A 65 -6.92 2.25 -24.57
N ILE A 66 -7.53 3.06 -23.70
CA ILE A 66 -8.86 3.63 -23.91
C ILE A 66 -8.77 5.15 -23.72
N ASN A 67 -9.06 5.92 -24.77
CA ASN A 67 -8.95 7.40 -24.75
C ASN A 67 -7.58 7.89 -24.21
N ASP A 68 -6.51 7.29 -24.71
CA ASP A 68 -5.11 7.56 -24.31
C ASP A 68 -4.78 7.24 -22.84
N GLN A 69 -5.65 6.52 -22.16
CA GLN A 69 -5.44 6.02 -20.80
C GLN A 69 -5.16 4.52 -20.84
N LYS A 70 -4.20 4.07 -20.01
CA LYS A 70 -3.98 2.64 -19.79
C LYS A 70 -5.19 2.02 -19.11
N ALA A 71 -5.57 0.83 -19.53
CA ALA A 71 -6.67 0.08 -18.97
C ALA A 71 -6.34 -1.41 -18.88
N GLN A 72 -6.99 -2.09 -17.96
CA GLN A 72 -6.84 -3.52 -17.72
C GLN A 72 -8.22 -4.16 -17.70
N LEU A 73 -8.45 -5.12 -18.59
CA LEU A 73 -9.60 -6.02 -18.46
C LEU A 73 -9.21 -7.11 -17.48
N MET A 74 -9.88 -7.18 -16.36
CA MET A 74 -9.48 -8.07 -15.27
C MET A 74 -10.65 -8.78 -14.62
N GLU A 75 -10.36 -9.79 -13.84
CA GLU A 75 -11.32 -10.54 -13.04
C GLU A 75 -12.07 -9.62 -12.07
N ARG A 76 -13.38 -9.81 -12.03
CA ARG A 76 -14.23 -9.18 -11.01
C ARG A 76 -14.27 -10.03 -9.76
N ILE A 77 -13.67 -9.53 -8.70
CA ILE A 77 -13.74 -10.19 -7.39
C ILE A 77 -15.05 -9.77 -6.71
N ASN A 78 -16.00 -10.68 -6.64
CA ASN A 78 -17.29 -10.47 -5.97
C ASN A 78 -17.10 -10.69 -4.45
N GLY A 79 -16.44 -9.75 -3.79
CA GLY A 79 -16.08 -9.82 -2.38
C GLY A 79 -16.23 -8.47 -1.69
N LYS A 80 -16.01 -8.49 -0.37
CA LYS A 80 -15.94 -7.28 0.46
C LYS A 80 -14.50 -7.08 0.91
N SER A 81 -14.13 -5.82 1.20
CA SER A 81 -12.79 -5.59 1.73
C SER A 81 -12.62 -6.28 3.09
N LEU A 82 -11.41 -6.76 3.36
CA LEU A 82 -11.05 -7.35 4.65
C LEU A 82 -11.29 -6.35 5.79
N LEU A 83 -11.10 -5.06 5.55
CA LEU A 83 -11.47 -4.01 6.51
C LEU A 83 -12.95 -4.06 6.86
N GLY A 84 -13.82 -4.22 5.86
CA GLY A 84 -15.28 -4.37 6.08
C GLY A 84 -15.63 -5.63 6.87
N GLU A 85 -14.91 -6.73 6.66
CA GLU A 85 -15.08 -7.95 7.45
C GLU A 85 -14.61 -7.76 8.91
N TRP A 86 -13.51 -7.05 9.14
CA TRP A 86 -13.04 -6.75 10.50
C TRP A 86 -14.02 -5.89 11.29
N ILE A 87 -14.66 -4.93 10.64
CA ILE A 87 -15.68 -4.09 11.29
C ILE A 87 -16.90 -4.94 11.73
N ARG A 88 -17.26 -5.98 10.97
CA ARG A 88 -18.37 -6.90 11.31
C ARG A 88 -18.02 -7.90 12.40
N HIS A 89 -16.74 -8.27 12.50
CA HIS A 89 -16.25 -9.29 13.43
C HIS A 89 -15.18 -8.71 14.37
N PRO A 90 -15.51 -7.71 15.21
CA PRO A 90 -14.52 -6.97 16.01
C PRO A 90 -13.83 -7.81 17.08
N PHE A 91 -14.41 -8.95 17.47
CA PHE A 91 -13.86 -9.83 18.52
C PHE A 91 -12.85 -10.86 17.98
N ALA A 92 -12.66 -10.97 16.68
CA ALA A 92 -11.73 -11.92 16.06
C ALA A 92 -10.32 -11.33 15.83
N GLU A 93 -9.95 -10.26 16.50
CA GLU A 93 -8.77 -9.42 16.21
C GLU A 93 -7.46 -10.21 16.11
N LYS A 94 -7.16 -11.10 17.05
CA LYS A 94 -5.91 -11.88 17.01
C LYS A 94 -5.82 -12.79 15.79
N LYS A 95 -6.89 -13.51 15.46
CA LYS A 95 -6.95 -14.36 14.28
C LYS A 95 -6.81 -13.53 13.01
N GLN A 96 -7.50 -12.39 12.95
CA GLN A 96 -7.45 -11.45 11.82
C GLN A 96 -6.04 -10.92 11.59
N MET A 97 -5.34 -10.54 12.66
CA MET A 97 -3.96 -10.04 12.55
C MET A 97 -2.97 -11.13 12.19
N HIS A 98 -3.13 -12.33 12.74
CA HIS A 98 -2.30 -13.48 12.39
C HIS A 98 -2.39 -13.82 10.88
N GLU A 99 -3.62 -13.88 10.34
CA GLU A 99 -3.86 -14.14 8.92
C GLU A 99 -3.33 -13.00 8.02
N PHE A 100 -3.59 -11.75 8.40
CA PHE A 100 -3.15 -10.57 7.66
C PHE A 100 -1.62 -10.47 7.60
N ALA A 101 -0.95 -10.63 8.74
CA ALA A 101 0.51 -10.66 8.80
C ALA A 101 1.11 -11.86 8.04
N GLY A 102 0.41 -13.00 8.03
CA GLY A 102 0.80 -14.18 7.26
C GLY A 102 0.85 -13.87 5.76
N MET A 103 -0.23 -13.31 5.20
CA MET A 103 -0.28 -12.91 3.79
C MET A 103 0.82 -11.91 3.42
N HIS A 104 1.07 -10.92 4.30
CA HIS A 104 2.13 -9.96 4.04
C HIS A 104 3.51 -10.60 4.06
N ALA A 105 3.78 -11.45 5.04
CA ALA A 105 5.06 -12.16 5.14
C ALA A 105 5.32 -13.09 3.95
N GLU A 106 4.29 -13.65 3.32
CA GLU A 106 4.43 -14.44 2.08
C GLU A 106 4.92 -13.56 0.92
N ILE A 107 4.35 -12.36 0.74
CA ILE A 107 4.81 -11.40 -0.27
C ILE A 107 6.26 -11.01 -0.01
N LEU A 108 6.59 -10.62 1.23
CA LEU A 108 7.91 -10.13 1.61
C LEU A 108 9.04 -11.18 1.53
N ARG A 109 8.72 -12.45 1.35
CA ARG A 109 9.70 -13.53 1.07
C ARG A 109 10.06 -13.67 -0.40
N ILE A 110 9.28 -13.05 -1.28
CA ILE A 110 9.53 -13.09 -2.73
C ILE A 110 10.67 -12.14 -3.06
N MET A 111 11.64 -12.62 -3.83
CA MET A 111 12.68 -11.76 -4.39
C MET A 111 12.10 -11.02 -5.60
N GLY A 112 12.23 -9.70 -5.61
CA GLY A 112 11.78 -8.88 -6.72
C GLY A 112 12.64 -9.01 -7.97
N GLY A 113 12.08 -8.61 -9.10
CA GLY A 113 12.79 -8.55 -10.38
C GLY A 113 13.44 -7.19 -10.64
N LYS A 114 14.41 -7.14 -11.55
CA LYS A 114 15.10 -5.89 -11.97
C LYS A 114 14.16 -4.88 -12.65
N ASP A 115 13.02 -5.33 -13.13
CA ASP A 115 12.02 -4.50 -13.81
C ASP A 115 11.01 -3.86 -12.83
N ILE A 116 11.18 -4.12 -11.53
CA ILE A 116 10.39 -3.51 -10.45
C ILE A 116 11.23 -2.38 -9.84
N PRO A 117 10.68 -1.17 -9.68
CA PRO A 117 11.42 -0.04 -9.10
C PRO A 117 11.92 -0.36 -7.70
N SER A 118 13.10 0.14 -7.33
CA SER A 118 13.58 0.03 -5.96
C SER A 118 13.01 1.14 -5.07
N LEU A 119 12.84 0.86 -3.78
CA LEU A 119 12.55 1.90 -2.78
C LEU A 119 13.63 2.95 -2.76
N GLN A 120 14.91 2.53 -2.92
CA GLN A 120 16.07 3.39 -2.96
C GLN A 120 15.92 4.46 -4.04
N ASP A 121 15.74 4.04 -5.30
CA ASP A 121 15.61 4.97 -6.43
C ASP A 121 14.36 5.85 -6.29
N THR A 122 13.27 5.27 -5.82
CA THR A 122 11.98 5.97 -5.67
C THR A 122 12.07 7.09 -4.64
N LEU A 123 12.63 6.83 -3.46
CA LEU A 123 12.73 7.84 -2.40
C LEU A 123 13.75 8.93 -2.76
N HIS A 124 14.90 8.57 -3.32
CA HIS A 124 15.87 9.55 -3.81
C HIS A 124 15.28 10.44 -4.91
N TYR A 125 14.52 9.86 -5.84
CA TYR A 125 13.80 10.63 -6.86
C TYR A 125 12.80 11.61 -6.23
N PHE A 126 12.02 11.18 -5.24
CA PHE A 126 11.06 12.06 -4.57
C PHE A 126 11.73 13.21 -3.85
N VAL A 127 12.79 12.93 -3.09
CA VAL A 127 13.53 13.95 -2.33
C VAL A 127 14.17 14.99 -3.25
N THR A 128 14.64 14.57 -4.42
CA THR A 128 15.28 15.45 -5.39
C THR A 128 14.28 16.28 -6.20
N ASN A 129 13.13 15.69 -6.57
CA ASN A 129 12.23 16.27 -7.58
C ASN A 129 10.92 16.82 -7.02
N ARG A 130 10.62 16.61 -5.73
CA ARG A 130 9.38 17.07 -5.10
C ARG A 130 9.67 17.94 -3.89
N GLN A 131 8.86 18.98 -3.71
CA GLN A 131 8.94 19.84 -2.53
C GLN A 131 7.95 19.37 -1.45
N VAL A 132 8.38 19.43 -0.19
CA VAL A 132 7.56 19.14 0.99
C VAL A 132 7.84 20.17 2.07
N ASN A 133 6.87 20.40 2.95
CA ASN A 133 7.00 21.30 4.07
C ASN A 133 7.68 20.62 5.27
N LEU A 134 8.93 20.21 5.07
CA LEU A 134 9.79 19.66 6.11
C LEU A 134 11.17 20.32 6.00
N CYS A 135 11.76 20.68 7.14
CA CYS A 135 13.08 21.30 7.21
C CYS A 135 14.13 20.46 6.46
N LYS A 136 14.98 21.12 5.69
CA LYS A 136 15.99 20.46 4.85
C LYS A 136 16.95 19.63 5.70
N GLU A 137 17.41 20.16 6.83
CA GLU A 137 18.34 19.51 7.73
C GLU A 137 17.78 18.19 8.28
N VAL A 138 16.50 18.17 8.67
CA VAL A 138 15.82 16.97 9.15
C VAL A 138 15.66 15.93 8.03
N ARG A 139 15.28 16.40 6.85
CA ARG A 139 15.15 15.54 5.66
C ARG A 139 16.49 14.90 5.29
N ASP A 140 17.56 15.68 5.28
CA ASP A 140 18.91 15.20 4.95
C ASP A 140 19.40 14.17 5.99
N LYS A 141 19.13 14.36 7.28
CA LYS A 141 19.41 13.36 8.32
C LYS A 141 18.65 12.05 8.08
N ILE A 142 17.34 12.12 7.71
CA ILE A 142 16.57 10.90 7.41
C ILE A 142 17.14 10.19 6.18
N MET A 143 17.58 10.93 5.16
CA MET A 143 18.22 10.33 3.99
C MET A 143 19.56 9.67 4.33
N LEU A 144 20.37 10.28 5.18
CA LEU A 144 21.58 9.66 5.71
C LEU A 144 21.30 8.40 6.54
N LEU A 145 20.22 8.39 7.31
CA LEU A 145 19.77 7.19 8.01
C LEU A 145 19.35 6.11 6.99
N PHE A 146 18.55 6.46 5.99
CA PHE A 146 18.10 5.55 4.95
C PHE A 146 19.25 4.87 4.21
N ASP A 147 20.28 5.62 3.84
CA ASP A 147 21.46 5.11 3.14
C ASP A 147 22.32 4.16 3.98
N ARG A 148 22.14 4.17 5.31
CA ARG A 148 22.83 3.27 6.26
C ARG A 148 22.02 2.03 6.62
N LEU A 149 20.69 2.07 6.42
CA LEU A 149 19.83 0.93 6.71
C LEU A 149 20.10 -0.21 5.72
N PRO A 150 19.93 -1.47 6.14
CA PRO A 150 20.11 -2.61 5.26
C PRO A 150 19.21 -2.47 4.03
N ALA A 151 19.81 -2.46 2.86
CA ALA A 151 19.07 -2.57 1.61
C ALA A 151 18.42 -3.96 1.47
N GLY A 152 17.53 -4.14 0.48
CA GLY A 152 16.93 -5.42 0.17
C GLY A 152 16.31 -5.41 -1.22
N ASP A 153 16.17 -6.59 -1.78
CA ASP A 153 15.56 -6.81 -3.10
C ASP A 153 14.26 -7.61 -3.00
N ASN A 154 13.66 -7.63 -1.81
CA ASN A 154 12.39 -8.32 -1.59
C ASN A 154 11.26 -7.54 -2.23
N LEU A 155 10.22 -8.26 -2.67
CA LEU A 155 9.01 -7.66 -3.19
C LEU A 155 8.23 -7.02 -2.04
N CYS A 156 7.97 -5.74 -2.15
CA CYS A 156 7.18 -4.93 -1.24
C CYS A 156 5.90 -4.49 -1.97
N HIS A 157 4.75 -4.63 -1.34
CA HIS A 157 3.48 -4.21 -1.93
C HIS A 157 3.38 -2.69 -2.08
N GLY A 158 3.93 -1.96 -1.11
CA GLY A 158 3.94 -0.50 -1.09
C GLY A 158 2.61 0.17 -0.73
N ASP A 159 1.53 -0.60 -0.57
CA ASP A 159 0.22 -0.14 -0.07
C ASP A 159 -0.57 -1.29 0.57
N PHE A 160 0.11 -2.16 1.33
CA PHE A 160 -0.52 -3.33 1.94
C PHE A 160 -1.37 -2.92 3.14
N HIS A 161 -2.69 -2.93 2.97
CA HIS A 161 -3.63 -2.64 4.04
C HIS A 161 -4.95 -3.42 3.84
N PRO A 162 -5.79 -3.58 4.88
CA PRO A 162 -6.97 -4.44 4.79
C PRO A 162 -8.05 -3.94 3.81
N GLY A 163 -7.95 -2.71 3.33
CA GLY A 163 -8.79 -2.20 2.23
C GLY A 163 -8.41 -2.78 0.87
N ASN A 164 -7.14 -3.17 0.69
CA ASN A 164 -6.60 -3.73 -0.55
C ASN A 164 -6.61 -5.28 -0.57
N ILE A 165 -7.44 -5.89 0.28
CA ILE A 165 -7.69 -7.34 0.28
C ILE A 165 -9.19 -7.56 0.15
N LEU A 166 -9.62 -8.25 -0.90
CA LEU A 166 -11.01 -8.63 -1.10
C LEU A 166 -11.25 -10.05 -0.63
N VAL A 167 -12.34 -10.25 0.12
CA VAL A 167 -12.75 -11.54 0.69
C VAL A 167 -13.98 -12.03 -0.04
N SER A 168 -13.87 -13.19 -0.70
CA SER A 168 -14.96 -13.88 -1.39
C SER A 168 -15.02 -15.34 -0.91
N GLY A 169 -15.95 -15.65 -0.02
CA GLY A 169 -15.95 -16.92 0.69
C GLY A 169 -14.69 -17.09 1.56
N GLU A 170 -13.94 -18.15 1.32
CA GLU A 170 -12.66 -18.41 2.01
C GLU A 170 -11.45 -17.77 1.32
N THR A 171 -11.63 -17.31 0.08
CA THR A 171 -10.54 -16.74 -0.73
C THR A 171 -10.31 -15.29 -0.39
N LYS A 172 -9.03 -14.95 -0.21
CA LYS A 172 -8.55 -13.57 -0.02
C LYS A 172 -7.70 -13.18 -1.23
N THR A 173 -8.10 -12.14 -1.94
CA THR A 173 -7.44 -11.65 -3.16
C THR A 173 -6.82 -10.29 -2.88
N ILE A 174 -5.52 -10.17 -3.11
CA ILE A 174 -4.76 -8.93 -2.89
C ILE A 174 -4.81 -8.09 -4.15
N ILE A 175 -5.20 -6.83 -4.03
CA ILE A 175 -5.39 -5.89 -5.12
C ILE A 175 -4.53 -4.64 -4.96
N ASP A 176 -4.46 -3.84 -6.00
CA ASP A 176 -3.79 -2.52 -6.05
C ASP A 176 -2.28 -2.58 -5.83
N TRP A 177 -1.60 -3.16 -6.79
CA TRP A 177 -0.13 -3.28 -6.84
C TRP A 177 0.56 -2.04 -7.45
N SER A 178 -0.12 -0.91 -7.52
CA SER A 178 0.41 0.34 -8.10
C SER A 178 1.62 0.88 -7.34
N GLY A 179 1.71 0.61 -6.04
CA GLY A 179 2.81 1.02 -5.17
C GLY A 179 3.98 0.03 -5.09
N VAL A 180 3.93 -1.08 -5.84
CA VAL A 180 4.90 -2.17 -5.74
C VAL A 180 6.33 -1.70 -6.03
N HIS A 181 7.25 -2.15 -5.19
CA HIS A 181 8.69 -1.86 -5.31
C HIS A 181 9.53 -3.00 -4.74
N THR A 182 10.83 -2.96 -4.98
CA THR A 182 11.80 -3.81 -4.27
C THR A 182 12.42 -3.04 -3.13
N GLY A 183 12.67 -3.72 -2.00
CA GLY A 183 13.26 -3.07 -0.84
C GLY A 183 13.52 -4.03 0.33
N ASN A 184 13.96 -3.48 1.44
CA ASN A 184 14.04 -4.22 2.69
C ASN A 184 12.61 -4.56 3.18
N PRO A 185 12.31 -5.82 3.55
CA PRO A 185 11.00 -6.21 4.02
C PRO A 185 10.45 -5.37 5.17
N ILE A 186 11.34 -4.92 6.08
CA ILE A 186 10.92 -4.15 7.26
C ILE A 186 10.43 -2.76 6.88
N SER A 187 10.88 -2.21 5.74
CA SER A 187 10.37 -0.96 5.21
C SER A 187 8.86 -1.06 4.90
N ASP A 188 8.42 -2.15 4.27
CA ASP A 188 7.00 -2.33 3.92
C ASP A 188 6.16 -2.72 5.14
N VAL A 189 6.75 -3.43 6.12
CA VAL A 189 6.13 -3.63 7.44
C VAL A 189 5.88 -2.30 8.15
N ALA A 190 6.87 -1.41 8.16
CA ALA A 190 6.74 -0.07 8.72
C ALA A 190 5.72 0.77 7.95
N HIS A 191 5.71 0.67 6.62
CA HIS A 191 4.72 1.35 5.78
C HIS A 191 3.29 0.88 6.09
N THR A 192 3.05 -0.41 6.11
CA THR A 192 1.75 -1.00 6.49
C THR A 192 1.30 -0.56 7.89
N TYR A 193 2.22 -0.53 8.86
CA TYR A 193 1.94 -0.01 10.20
C TYR A 193 1.45 1.45 10.15
N LEU A 194 2.11 2.32 9.37
CA LEU A 194 1.69 3.71 9.18
C LEU A 194 0.31 3.82 8.52
N LEU A 195 0.03 2.99 7.51
CA LEU A 195 -1.29 2.94 6.85
C LEU A 195 -2.41 2.55 7.82
N MET A 196 -2.14 1.59 8.72
CA MET A 196 -3.14 1.14 9.70
C MET A 196 -3.35 2.17 10.84
N THR A 197 -2.36 2.96 11.18
CA THR A 197 -2.48 4.02 12.20
C THR A 197 -3.12 5.30 11.66
N CYS A 198 -3.01 5.54 10.34
CA CYS A 198 -3.56 6.71 9.70
C CYS A 198 -5.00 6.45 9.23
N VAL A 199 -5.96 6.71 10.10
CA VAL A 199 -7.38 6.61 9.73
C VAL A 199 -7.82 7.92 9.08
N PRO A 200 -8.20 7.91 7.78
CA PRO A 200 -8.64 9.13 7.13
C PRO A 200 -9.95 9.63 7.78
N LYS A 201 -10.03 10.95 7.95
CA LYS A 201 -11.23 11.58 8.47
C LYS A 201 -12.35 11.51 7.45
N ILE A 202 -13.44 10.84 7.78
CA ILE A 202 -14.62 10.74 6.90
C ILE A 202 -15.45 12.01 7.03
N PRO A 203 -15.89 12.66 5.93
CA PRO A 203 -16.80 13.78 5.98
C PRO A 203 -18.05 13.48 6.82
N GLY A 204 -18.40 14.38 7.76
CA GLY A 204 -19.53 14.18 8.68
C GLY A 204 -19.24 13.32 9.92
N GLN A 205 -18.04 12.78 10.06
CA GLN A 205 -17.65 11.99 11.23
C GLN A 205 -17.45 12.87 12.46
N SER A 206 -18.03 12.47 13.61
CA SER A 206 -17.80 13.15 14.89
C SER A 206 -16.37 12.93 15.40
N LYS A 207 -15.87 13.86 16.24
CA LYS A 207 -14.55 13.73 16.88
C LYS A 207 -14.42 12.43 17.70
N ILE A 208 -15.50 11.98 18.33
CA ILE A 208 -15.54 10.75 19.14
C ILE A 208 -15.40 9.52 18.24
N GLN A 209 -16.15 9.46 17.14
CA GLN A 209 -16.05 8.36 16.17
C GLN A 209 -14.64 8.28 15.57
N TYR A 210 -14.08 9.43 15.18
CA TYR A 210 -12.70 9.48 14.69
C TYR A 210 -11.71 8.95 15.72
N PHE A 211 -11.82 9.38 16.99
CA PHE A 211 -10.94 8.92 18.07
C PHE A 211 -11.04 7.42 18.32
N ILE A 212 -12.26 6.86 18.31
CA ILE A 212 -12.47 5.40 18.47
C ILE A 212 -11.83 4.64 17.31
N MET A 213 -12.05 5.08 16.06
CA MET A 213 -11.47 4.45 14.88
C MET A 213 -9.94 4.52 14.88
N HIS A 214 -9.38 5.66 15.25
CA HIS A 214 -7.94 5.83 15.37
C HIS A 214 -7.33 4.90 16.44
N LYS A 215 -7.94 4.82 17.62
CA LYS A 215 -7.51 3.87 18.67
C LYS A 215 -7.59 2.41 18.20
N ALA A 216 -8.66 2.04 17.51
CA ALA A 216 -8.83 0.70 16.99
C ALA A 216 -7.78 0.37 15.91
N GLY A 217 -7.48 1.33 15.03
CA GLY A 217 -6.42 1.22 14.02
C GLY A 217 -5.05 1.04 14.66
N THR A 218 -4.70 1.90 15.62
CA THR A 218 -3.41 1.82 16.35
C THR A 218 -3.27 0.49 17.09
N LYS A 219 -4.34 0.00 17.73
CA LYS A 219 -4.31 -1.30 18.43
C LYS A 219 -4.01 -2.43 17.45
N ARG A 220 -4.70 -2.47 16.31
CA ARG A 220 -4.46 -3.49 15.27
C ARG A 220 -3.07 -3.38 14.65
N ALA A 221 -2.57 -2.16 14.43
CA ALA A 221 -1.22 -1.93 13.94
C ALA A 221 -0.17 -2.50 14.90
N ASN A 222 -0.36 -2.35 16.21
CA ASN A 222 0.54 -2.91 17.22
C ASN A 222 0.50 -4.45 17.24
N GLU A 223 -0.67 -5.08 17.13
CA GLU A 223 -0.79 -6.54 17.01
C GLU A 223 -0.15 -7.03 15.69
N TYR A 224 -0.38 -6.33 14.58
CA TYR A 224 0.29 -6.62 13.30
C TYR A 224 1.81 -6.54 13.42
N LYS A 225 2.35 -5.45 14.02
CA LYS A 225 3.80 -5.30 14.28
C LYS A 225 4.34 -6.49 15.07
N LYS A 226 3.62 -6.92 16.11
CA LYS A 226 4.02 -8.07 16.92
C LYS A 226 4.08 -9.36 16.10
N GLU A 227 3.04 -9.66 15.32
CA GLU A 227 3.00 -10.82 14.42
C GLU A 227 4.13 -10.78 13.37
N MET A 228 4.41 -9.61 12.80
CA MET A 228 5.50 -9.45 11.84
C MET A 228 6.88 -9.59 12.50
N LYS A 229 7.06 -9.06 13.72
CA LYS A 229 8.31 -9.19 14.47
C LYS A 229 8.66 -10.66 14.74
N GLU A 230 7.67 -11.49 15.07
CA GLU A 230 7.85 -12.93 15.25
C GLU A 230 8.22 -13.65 13.94
N ARG A 231 7.66 -13.21 12.78
CA ARG A 231 7.86 -13.83 11.46
C ARG A 231 9.14 -13.40 10.76
N MET A 232 9.54 -12.14 10.93
CA MET A 232 10.66 -11.51 10.21
C MET A 232 11.88 -11.24 11.09
N GLN A 233 11.75 -11.41 12.43
CA GLN A 233 12.84 -11.33 13.42
C GLN A 233 13.63 -10.01 13.40
N PHE A 234 12.93 -8.87 13.36
CA PHE A 234 13.55 -7.54 13.40
C PHE A 234 13.62 -6.95 14.81
N GLY A 235 14.56 -6.04 15.03
CA GLY A 235 14.74 -5.28 16.28
C GLY A 235 13.80 -4.09 16.39
N GLU A 236 13.52 -3.64 17.62
CA GLU A 236 12.68 -2.46 17.85
C GLU A 236 13.31 -1.20 17.25
N ASN A 237 14.61 -1.00 17.46
CA ASN A 237 15.34 0.15 16.93
C ASN A 237 15.32 0.18 15.39
N GLU A 238 15.52 -0.97 14.76
CA GLU A 238 15.46 -1.10 13.29
C GLU A 238 14.07 -0.72 12.76
N PHE A 239 13.01 -1.19 13.43
CA PHE A 239 11.65 -0.85 13.06
C PHE A 239 11.36 0.65 13.19
N GLU A 240 11.79 1.29 14.30
CA GLU A 240 11.61 2.73 14.50
C GLU A 240 12.39 3.56 13.45
N GLN A 241 13.58 3.12 13.06
CA GLN A 241 14.35 3.74 11.99
C GLN A 241 13.61 3.65 10.65
N TRP A 242 13.06 2.47 10.31
CA TRP A 242 12.22 2.33 9.11
C TRP A 242 10.93 3.14 9.19
N LEU A 243 10.32 3.29 10.37
CA LEU A 243 9.16 4.19 10.53
C LEU A 243 9.50 5.65 10.23
N MET A 244 10.71 6.12 10.59
CA MET A 244 11.18 7.46 10.24
C MET A 244 11.30 7.65 8.73
N VAL A 245 11.95 6.69 8.05
CA VAL A 245 12.12 6.70 6.59
C VAL A 245 10.77 6.64 5.88
N MET A 246 9.90 5.71 6.29
CA MET A 246 8.58 5.56 5.65
C MET A 246 7.62 6.72 5.99
N SER A 247 7.82 7.40 7.12
CA SER A 247 7.11 8.66 7.39
C SER A 247 7.51 9.75 6.40
N LEU A 248 8.80 9.89 6.08
CA LEU A 248 9.26 10.79 5.02
C LEU A 248 8.68 10.39 3.66
N PHE A 249 8.73 9.11 3.32
CA PHE A 249 8.11 8.60 2.08
C PHE A 249 6.63 8.99 1.97
N ARG A 250 5.85 8.83 3.07
CA ARG A 250 4.42 9.20 3.13
C ARG A 250 4.18 10.70 3.00
N ILE A 251 5.09 11.55 3.43
CA ILE A 251 4.99 13.01 3.20
C ILE A 251 5.02 13.32 1.69
N TYR A 252 5.76 12.53 0.89
CA TYR A 252 5.84 12.72 -0.57
C TYR A 252 4.66 12.11 -1.33
N CYS A 253 4.18 10.91 -0.96
CA CYS A 253 3.19 10.16 -1.73
C CYS A 253 1.83 9.99 -1.03
N GLY A 254 1.75 10.22 0.30
CA GLY A 254 0.54 10.03 1.09
C GLY A 254 -0.53 11.11 0.88
N LEU A 255 -1.69 10.88 1.47
CA LEU A 255 -2.81 11.81 1.42
C LEU A 255 -2.44 13.15 2.10
N PRO A 256 -2.96 14.29 1.63
CA PRO A 256 -2.72 15.59 2.25
C PRO A 256 -3.04 15.62 3.76
N SER A 257 -4.09 14.92 4.18
CA SER A 257 -4.52 14.82 5.59
C SER A 257 -3.53 14.09 6.50
N GLU A 258 -2.63 13.29 5.95
CA GLU A 258 -1.61 12.54 6.70
C GLU A 258 -0.33 13.34 6.91
N LYS A 259 -0.04 14.28 6.01
CA LYS A 259 1.28 14.93 5.94
C LYS A 259 1.65 15.65 7.22
N GLU A 260 0.72 16.40 7.82
CA GLU A 260 0.96 17.11 9.07
C GLU A 260 1.27 16.14 10.23
N GLU A 261 0.53 15.03 10.29
CA GLU A 261 0.75 14.01 11.30
C GLU A 261 2.12 13.33 11.13
N ARG A 262 2.54 13.06 9.88
CA ARG A 262 3.86 12.48 9.59
C ARG A 262 4.99 13.46 9.89
N ILE A 263 4.83 14.73 9.57
CA ILE A 263 5.80 15.79 9.94
C ILE A 263 5.94 15.86 11.45
N LYS A 264 4.82 15.90 12.18
CA LYS A 264 4.84 15.90 13.65
C LYS A 264 5.53 14.65 14.20
N TYR A 265 5.21 13.47 13.68
CA TYR A 265 5.85 12.21 14.08
C TYR A 265 7.38 12.27 13.97
N ILE A 266 7.88 12.83 12.85
CA ILE A 266 9.32 12.98 12.60
C ILE A 266 9.94 13.97 13.61
N ILE A 267 9.33 15.14 13.81
CA ILE A 267 9.85 16.16 14.72
C ILE A 267 9.89 15.65 16.16
N ASP A 268 8.84 15.00 16.62
CA ASP A 268 8.75 14.45 17.99
C ASP A 268 9.80 13.36 18.27
N ARG A 269 10.45 12.80 17.23
CA ARG A 269 11.41 11.69 17.29
C ARG A 269 12.77 12.01 16.64
N GLU A 270 13.09 13.28 16.46
CA GLU A 270 14.36 13.69 15.83
C GLU A 270 15.60 13.12 16.53
N ASN A 271 15.50 12.74 17.81
CA ASN A 271 16.55 12.08 18.57
C ASN A 271 16.91 10.66 18.06
N ILE A 272 16.11 10.07 17.17
CA ILE A 272 16.41 8.78 16.51
C ILE A 272 17.41 8.98 15.36
N LEU A 273 17.49 10.19 14.80
CA LEU A 273 18.38 10.57 13.71
C LEU A 273 19.78 10.91 14.21
#